data_a15f9cf8c3fdf0241f93b22c675d0782
#
_entry.id   a15f9cf8c3fdf0241f93b22c675d0782
#
_cell.length_a   1.000
_cell.length_b   1.000
_cell.length_c   1.000
_cell.angle_alpha   90.00
_cell.angle_beta   90.00
_cell.angle_gamma   90.00
#
_symmetry.space_group_name_H-M   'P 1'
#
loop_
_entity.id
_entity.type
_entity.pdbx_description
1 polymer ?
#
loop_
_entity_poly.entity_id
_entity_poly.type
_entity_poly.pdbx_seq_one_letter_code
_entity_poly.pdbx_strand_id
1 'polypeptide(L)'
;VVGYLCPPKEKHMENRRVRVRFAPSPTGPLHMGGVRTALYNYLFAKQKGGDFLLRVEDTDQTRFVPGAEAYIVEALKWCGISPDEGIGAEDKLPHGGPHAPYRQSERKPMYRAYADQLLASGHAYYAFDTPEDLEAVRERAKQAGNPNWQYNSITRTSMKNSLTLPEEEVQRRLDDGEAYVIR
;
A
#
# COMPACT_ATOMS: atom_id res chain seq x y z
N VAL A 1 -16.68 31.59 -3.72
CA VAL A 1 -16.00 30.28 -3.57
C VAL A 1 -16.99 29.37 -2.85
N VAL A 2 -17.72 28.54 -3.62
CA VAL A 2 -18.70 27.58 -3.06
C VAL A 2 -17.93 26.27 -2.83
N GLY A 3 -17.68 25.95 -1.55
CA GLY A 3 -17.10 24.68 -1.16
C GLY A 3 -18.09 23.54 -1.47
N TYR A 4 -17.70 22.62 -2.33
CA TYR A 4 -18.40 21.34 -2.47
C TYR A 4 -18.10 20.49 -1.23
N LEU A 5 -18.95 20.64 -0.21
CA LEU A 5 -19.09 19.64 0.83
C LEU A 5 -19.76 18.42 0.19
N CYS A 6 -19.02 17.34 0.05
CA CYS A 6 -19.59 16.06 -0.31
C CYS A 6 -20.65 15.71 0.75
N PRO A 7 -21.92 15.50 0.38
CA PRO A 7 -22.93 15.12 1.36
C PRO A 7 -22.51 13.80 2.01
N PRO A 8 -22.69 13.64 3.32
CA PRO A 8 -22.40 12.37 3.97
C PRO A 8 -23.28 11.29 3.33
N LYS A 9 -22.65 10.28 2.74
CA LYS A 9 -23.35 9.07 2.32
C LYS A 9 -23.78 8.29 3.56
N GLU A 10 -24.82 8.78 4.23
CA GLU A 10 -25.57 8.01 5.20
C GLU A 10 -26.44 6.99 4.48
N LYS A 11 -25.88 5.91 3.97
CA LYS A 11 -26.63 4.67 3.69
C LYS A 11 -25.69 3.48 3.66
N HIS A 12 -25.95 2.52 4.55
CA HIS A 12 -25.36 1.18 4.66
C HIS A 12 -24.10 0.99 5.53
N MET A 13 -23.93 1.75 6.61
CA MET A 13 -22.97 1.40 7.68
C MET A 13 -23.61 0.60 8.84
N GLU A 14 -24.90 0.38 8.81
CA GLU A 14 -25.59 -0.47 9.81
C GLU A 14 -25.27 -1.94 9.55
N ASN A 15 -24.38 -2.51 10.32
CA ASN A 15 -24.02 -3.92 10.45
C ASN A 15 -22.69 -4.40 9.84
N ARG A 16 -21.75 -3.55 9.47
CA ARG A 16 -20.41 -4.04 9.16
C ARG A 16 -19.61 -4.21 10.44
N ARG A 17 -19.18 -5.46 10.71
CA ARG A 17 -18.20 -5.74 11.77
C ARG A 17 -16.96 -4.87 11.58
N VAL A 18 -16.55 -4.16 12.60
CA VAL A 18 -15.34 -3.33 12.54
C VAL A 18 -14.13 -4.23 12.36
N ARG A 19 -13.32 -3.94 11.37
CA ARG A 19 -12.05 -4.62 11.11
C ARG A 19 -10.97 -3.58 10.91
N VAL A 20 -9.96 -3.61 11.74
CA VAL A 20 -8.84 -2.67 11.72
C VAL A 20 -7.53 -3.42 11.55
N ARG A 21 -6.53 -2.76 11.00
CA ARG A 21 -5.28 -3.41 10.64
C ARG A 21 -4.08 -2.62 11.12
N PHE A 22 -3.13 -3.31 11.72
CA PHE A 22 -1.75 -2.89 11.82
C PHE A 22 -0.95 -3.57 10.71
N ALA A 23 -0.14 -2.80 9.97
CA ALA A 23 0.56 -3.28 8.79
C ALA A 23 2.03 -2.84 8.81
N PRO A 24 2.86 -3.43 9.69
CA PRO A 24 4.27 -3.09 9.77
C PRO A 24 5.07 -3.68 8.61
N SER A 25 6.15 -2.97 8.23
CA SER A 25 7.20 -3.54 7.36
C SER A 25 8.27 -4.20 8.25
N PRO A 26 8.75 -5.40 7.92
CA PRO A 26 9.74 -6.14 8.71
C PRO A 26 11.17 -5.61 8.46
N THR A 27 11.39 -4.32 8.69
CA THR A 27 12.66 -3.62 8.42
C THR A 27 13.52 -3.43 9.67
N GLY A 28 13.17 -4.09 10.76
CA GLY A 28 13.88 -4.05 12.04
C GLY A 28 12.96 -4.23 13.25
N PRO A 29 13.46 -3.95 14.46
CA PRO A 29 12.69 -4.07 15.69
C PRO A 29 11.45 -3.16 15.69
N LEU A 30 10.37 -3.66 16.28
CA LEU A 30 9.17 -2.86 16.49
C LEU A 30 9.46 -1.79 17.56
N HIS A 31 9.41 -0.52 17.16
CA HIS A 31 9.62 0.60 18.08
C HIS A 31 8.30 1.07 18.71
N MET A 32 8.40 1.88 19.79
CA MET A 32 7.23 2.36 20.55
C MET A 32 6.16 3.05 19.70
N GLY A 33 6.53 3.75 18.62
CA GLY A 33 5.56 4.34 17.68
C GLY A 33 4.71 3.29 16.97
N GLY A 34 5.31 2.17 16.58
CA GLY A 34 4.60 1.03 15.99
C GLY A 34 3.67 0.37 17.01
N VAL A 35 4.15 0.10 18.24
CA VAL A 35 3.33 -0.44 19.33
C VAL A 35 2.14 0.46 19.63
N ARG A 36 2.35 1.78 19.72
CA ARG A 36 1.26 2.76 19.91
C ARG A 36 0.21 2.64 18.82
N THR A 37 0.62 2.59 17.56
CA THR A 37 -0.33 2.45 16.43
C THR A 37 -1.11 1.14 16.53
N ALA A 38 -0.44 0.03 16.82
CA ALA A 38 -1.10 -1.26 17.04
C ALA A 38 -2.10 -1.20 18.20
N LEU A 39 -1.71 -0.60 19.33
CA LEU A 39 -2.55 -0.47 20.52
C LEU A 39 -3.84 0.31 20.23
N TYR A 40 -3.77 1.46 19.56
CA TYR A 40 -4.98 2.23 19.19
C TYR A 40 -5.93 1.41 18.33
N ASN A 41 -5.40 0.72 17.32
CA ASN A 41 -6.21 -0.16 16.47
C ASN A 41 -6.84 -1.29 17.28
N TYR A 42 -6.05 -1.93 18.14
CA TYR A 42 -6.51 -3.04 19.00
C TYR A 42 -7.63 -2.60 19.93
N LEU A 43 -7.43 -1.52 20.68
CA LEU A 43 -8.42 -0.99 21.61
C LEU A 43 -9.72 -0.57 20.90
N PHE A 44 -9.61 0.06 19.73
CA PHE A 44 -10.77 0.42 18.93
C PHE A 44 -11.55 -0.82 18.46
N ALA A 45 -10.85 -1.85 17.95
CA ALA A 45 -11.49 -3.11 17.58
C ALA A 45 -12.23 -3.72 18.77
N LYS A 46 -11.56 -3.85 19.92
CA LYS A 46 -12.16 -4.46 21.14
C LYS A 46 -13.34 -3.65 21.66
N GLN A 47 -13.24 -2.32 21.67
CA GLN A 47 -14.37 -1.44 22.06
C GLN A 47 -15.61 -1.64 21.17
N LYS A 48 -15.40 -1.93 19.89
CA LYS A 48 -16.49 -2.08 18.90
C LYS A 48 -16.91 -3.55 18.67
N GLY A 49 -16.38 -4.50 19.42
CA GLY A 49 -16.62 -5.94 19.18
C GLY A 49 -16.13 -6.42 17.81
N GLY A 50 -15.12 -5.75 17.28
CA GLY A 50 -14.53 -6.01 15.97
C GLY A 50 -13.24 -6.83 16.03
N ASP A 51 -12.55 -6.90 14.89
CA ASP A 51 -11.34 -7.67 14.72
C ASP A 51 -10.11 -6.77 14.53
N PHE A 52 -9.01 -7.12 15.20
CA PHE A 52 -7.69 -6.56 14.99
C PHE A 52 -6.85 -7.50 14.12
N LEU A 53 -6.38 -7.01 12.98
CA LEU A 53 -5.63 -7.75 11.98
C LEU A 53 -4.15 -7.36 11.99
N LEU A 54 -3.27 -8.33 11.82
CA LEU A 54 -1.84 -8.11 11.56
C LEU A 54 -1.49 -8.57 10.14
N ARG A 55 -1.09 -7.63 9.27
CA ARG A 55 -0.59 -7.91 7.93
C ARG A 55 0.82 -7.34 7.76
N VAL A 56 1.75 -8.18 7.34
CA VAL A 56 3.14 -7.77 7.12
C VAL A 56 3.31 -7.20 5.72
N GLU A 57 3.91 -6.00 5.62
CA GLU A 57 4.24 -5.33 4.36
C GLU A 57 5.73 -5.52 4.04
N ASP A 58 6.06 -6.66 3.45
CA ASP A 58 7.40 -7.19 3.21
C ASP A 58 7.89 -7.01 1.77
N THR A 59 7.31 -6.08 1.01
CA THR A 59 7.68 -5.87 -0.41
C THR A 59 9.00 -5.13 -0.59
N ASP A 60 9.48 -4.41 0.41
CA ASP A 60 10.77 -3.73 0.39
C ASP A 60 11.90 -4.69 0.81
N GLN A 61 12.39 -5.44 -0.16
CA GLN A 61 13.44 -6.44 0.07
C GLN A 61 14.81 -5.81 0.38
N THR A 62 15.03 -4.53 0.06
CA THR A 62 16.29 -3.84 0.35
C THR A 62 16.47 -3.54 1.84
N ARG A 63 15.37 -3.40 2.56
CA ARG A 63 15.34 -3.14 4.00
C ARG A 63 14.84 -4.32 4.83
N PHE A 64 14.62 -5.47 4.20
CA PHE A 64 14.18 -6.66 4.92
C PHE A 64 15.22 -7.12 5.93
N VAL A 65 14.79 -7.38 7.16
CA VAL A 65 15.65 -7.91 8.25
C VAL A 65 15.15 -9.29 8.65
N PRO A 66 15.97 -10.34 8.48
CA PRO A 66 15.61 -11.69 8.93
C PRO A 66 15.22 -11.71 10.43
N GLY A 67 14.12 -12.40 10.75
CA GLY A 67 13.62 -12.49 12.11
C GLY A 67 12.77 -11.30 12.60
N ALA A 68 12.73 -10.19 11.87
CA ALA A 68 11.93 -9.02 12.27
C ALA A 68 10.43 -9.30 12.36
N GLU A 69 9.89 -10.16 11.50
CA GLU A 69 8.47 -10.56 11.54
C GLU A 69 8.15 -11.30 12.85
N ALA A 70 8.96 -12.32 13.21
CA ALA A 70 8.79 -13.06 14.46
C ALA A 70 8.90 -12.14 15.67
N TYR A 71 9.86 -11.22 15.65
CA TYR A 71 10.03 -10.21 16.70
C TYR A 71 8.79 -9.30 16.83
N ILE A 72 8.19 -8.86 15.72
CA ILE A 72 6.97 -8.03 15.73
C ILE A 72 5.84 -8.79 16.44
N VAL A 73 5.63 -10.06 16.08
CA VAL A 73 4.58 -10.90 16.69
C VAL A 73 4.82 -11.08 18.18
N GLU A 74 6.06 -11.40 18.57
CA GLU A 74 6.44 -11.60 19.96
C GLU A 74 6.30 -10.31 20.80
N ALA A 75 6.77 -9.17 20.26
CA ALA A 75 6.64 -7.88 20.92
C ALA A 75 5.18 -7.46 21.13
N LEU A 76 4.32 -7.67 20.15
CA LEU A 76 2.90 -7.40 20.29
C LEU A 76 2.25 -8.33 21.33
N LYS A 77 2.60 -9.61 21.33
CA LYS A 77 2.14 -10.60 22.32
C LYS A 77 2.58 -10.21 23.73
N TRP A 78 3.83 -9.78 23.89
CA TRP A 78 4.34 -9.30 25.17
C TRP A 78 3.58 -8.08 25.69
N CYS A 79 3.14 -7.18 24.79
CA CYS A 79 2.28 -6.03 25.10
C CYS A 79 0.80 -6.41 25.35
N GLY A 80 0.41 -7.68 25.28
CA GLY A 80 -0.99 -8.11 25.39
C GLY A 80 -1.83 -7.79 24.15
N ILE A 81 -1.22 -7.45 23.02
CA ILE A 81 -1.88 -7.11 21.75
C ILE A 81 -1.83 -8.35 20.86
N SER A 82 -2.83 -9.21 20.92
CA SER A 82 -2.92 -10.40 20.07
C SER A 82 -3.85 -10.19 18.90
N PRO A 83 -3.44 -10.47 17.65
CA PRO A 83 -4.32 -10.37 16.52
C PRO A 83 -5.46 -11.40 16.57
N ASP A 84 -6.61 -11.00 16.05
CA ASP A 84 -7.75 -11.89 15.85
C ASP A 84 -7.64 -12.59 14.49
N GLU A 85 -6.95 -11.98 13.53
CA GLU A 85 -6.74 -12.46 12.17
C GLU A 85 -5.38 -11.98 11.64
N GLY A 86 -4.75 -12.75 10.77
CA GLY A 86 -3.48 -12.41 10.14
C GLY A 86 -2.29 -13.16 10.72
N ILE A 87 -1.10 -12.60 10.55
CA ILE A 87 0.14 -13.16 11.08
C ILE A 87 0.06 -13.19 12.62
N GLY A 88 0.43 -14.31 13.22
CA GLY A 88 0.34 -14.53 14.67
C GLY A 88 -1.07 -14.93 15.17
N ALA A 89 -2.00 -15.22 14.25
CA ALA A 89 -3.32 -15.78 14.56
C ALA A 89 -3.50 -17.20 14.01
N GLU A 90 -2.42 -17.85 13.56
CA GLU A 90 -2.45 -19.18 12.94
C GLU A 90 -2.84 -20.29 13.92
N ASP A 91 -2.66 -20.05 15.21
CA ASP A 91 -3.11 -20.93 16.30
C ASP A 91 -4.64 -20.87 16.50
N LYS A 92 -5.30 -19.83 16.02
CA LYS A 92 -6.74 -19.59 16.15
C LYS A 92 -7.51 -19.90 14.87
N LEU A 93 -6.90 -19.56 13.73
CA LEU A 93 -7.53 -19.64 12.41
C LEU A 93 -6.60 -20.30 11.38
N PRO A 94 -7.07 -21.25 10.56
CA PRO A 94 -6.29 -21.81 9.47
C PRO A 94 -5.70 -20.71 8.59
N HIS A 95 -4.40 -20.76 8.32
CA HIS A 95 -3.65 -19.75 7.54
C HIS A 95 -3.79 -18.32 8.07
N GLY A 96 -4.13 -18.13 9.35
CA GLY A 96 -4.37 -16.83 9.95
C GLY A 96 -5.72 -16.21 9.64
N GLY A 97 -6.60 -16.88 8.86
CA GLY A 97 -7.97 -16.42 8.61
C GLY A 97 -8.42 -16.42 7.14
N PRO A 98 -9.66 -15.96 6.89
CA PRO A 98 -10.35 -16.14 5.61
C PRO A 98 -9.83 -15.26 4.47
N HIS A 99 -9.00 -14.28 4.75
CA HIS A 99 -8.47 -13.34 3.76
C HIS A 99 -6.96 -13.50 3.53
N ALA A 100 -6.42 -14.70 3.81
CA ALA A 100 -5.03 -15.03 3.52
C ALA A 100 -4.70 -14.85 2.02
N PRO A 101 -3.42 -14.65 1.68
CA PRO A 101 -2.25 -14.53 2.56
C PRO A 101 -2.15 -13.16 3.24
N TYR A 102 -1.44 -13.10 4.39
CA TYR A 102 -1.28 -11.87 5.17
C TYR A 102 0.14 -11.27 5.07
N ARG A 103 1.00 -11.83 4.22
CA ARG A 103 2.23 -11.16 3.75
C ARG A 103 1.97 -10.52 2.41
N GLN A 104 2.37 -9.27 2.26
CA GLN A 104 2.10 -8.50 1.04
C GLN A 104 2.79 -9.11 -0.19
N SER A 105 4.00 -9.65 -0.03
CA SER A 105 4.75 -10.31 -1.09
C SER A 105 4.01 -11.51 -1.70
N GLU A 106 3.28 -12.27 -0.86
CA GLU A 106 2.51 -13.43 -1.27
C GLU A 106 1.23 -13.05 -2.05
N ARG A 107 0.82 -11.78 -2.02
CA ARG A 107 -0.38 -11.26 -2.69
C ARG A 107 -0.12 -10.76 -4.11
N LYS A 108 1.12 -10.76 -4.59
CA LYS A 108 1.48 -10.27 -5.94
C LYS A 108 0.60 -10.79 -7.07
N PRO A 109 0.22 -12.10 -7.13
CA PRO A 109 -0.64 -12.62 -8.19
C PRO A 109 -2.03 -11.95 -8.27
N MET A 110 -2.52 -11.42 -7.14
CA MET A 110 -3.84 -10.77 -7.08
C MET A 110 -3.81 -9.34 -7.66
N TYR A 111 -2.67 -8.65 -7.58
CA TYR A 111 -2.61 -7.22 -7.86
C TYR A 111 -2.86 -6.89 -9.32
N ARG A 112 -2.50 -7.80 -10.24
CA ARG A 112 -2.71 -7.56 -11.68
C ARG A 112 -4.17 -7.31 -12.01
N ALA A 113 -5.08 -8.13 -11.50
CA ALA A 113 -6.51 -7.98 -11.77
C ALA A 113 -7.07 -6.64 -11.26
N TYR A 114 -6.62 -6.18 -10.09
CA TYR A 114 -7.03 -4.87 -9.57
C TYR A 114 -6.40 -3.70 -10.33
N ALA A 115 -5.15 -3.82 -10.75
CA ALA A 115 -4.49 -2.83 -11.59
C ALA A 115 -5.20 -2.67 -12.94
N ASP A 116 -5.59 -3.78 -13.55
CA ASP A 116 -6.34 -3.78 -14.82
C ASP A 116 -7.72 -3.10 -14.65
N GLN A 117 -8.42 -3.33 -13.53
CA GLN A 117 -9.68 -2.62 -13.22
C GLN A 117 -9.47 -1.11 -13.08
N LEU A 118 -8.38 -0.69 -12.44
CA LEU A 118 -8.05 0.73 -12.30
C LEU A 118 -7.70 1.37 -13.64
N LEU A 119 -6.97 0.67 -14.50
CA LEU A 119 -6.68 1.10 -15.87
C LEU A 119 -7.97 1.26 -16.68
N ALA A 120 -8.84 0.24 -16.68
CA ALA A 120 -10.10 0.25 -17.40
C ALA A 120 -11.06 1.36 -16.92
N SER A 121 -11.01 1.72 -15.64
CA SER A 121 -11.83 2.80 -15.06
C SER A 121 -11.19 4.19 -15.14
N GLY A 122 -9.99 4.32 -15.71
CA GLY A 122 -9.26 5.58 -15.82
C GLY A 122 -8.67 6.11 -14.51
N HIS A 123 -8.61 5.27 -13.46
CA HIS A 123 -8.03 5.62 -12.17
C HIS A 123 -6.54 5.26 -12.06
N ALA A 124 -6.00 4.59 -13.06
CA ALA A 124 -4.57 4.32 -13.21
C ALA A 124 -4.14 4.53 -14.68
N TYR A 125 -2.85 4.61 -14.91
CA TYR A 125 -2.26 4.82 -16.21
C TYR A 125 -0.88 4.15 -16.33
N TYR A 126 -0.45 3.85 -17.56
CA TYR A 126 0.89 3.34 -17.85
C TYR A 126 1.92 4.47 -17.80
N ALA A 127 3.04 4.25 -17.13
CA ALA A 127 4.18 5.15 -17.10
C ALA A 127 5.45 4.42 -17.54
N PHE A 128 6.15 4.99 -18.54
CA PHE A 128 7.29 4.40 -19.22
C PHE A 128 8.63 5.06 -18.81
N ASP A 129 8.60 5.98 -17.85
CA ASP A 129 9.83 6.59 -17.36
C ASP A 129 10.65 5.57 -16.59
N THR A 130 11.93 5.41 -16.98
CA THR A 130 12.87 4.55 -16.28
C THR A 130 13.35 5.18 -14.97
N PRO A 131 13.97 4.40 -14.06
CA PRO A 131 14.61 4.95 -12.87
C PRO A 131 15.63 6.04 -13.19
N GLU A 132 16.39 5.86 -14.28
CA GLU A 132 17.39 6.81 -14.78
C GLU A 132 16.75 8.11 -15.28
N ASP A 133 15.64 8.01 -16.03
CA ASP A 133 14.84 9.18 -16.45
C ASP A 133 14.39 9.99 -15.24
N LEU A 134 13.86 9.30 -14.21
CA LEU A 134 13.37 9.95 -12.99
C LEU A 134 14.50 10.63 -12.21
N GLU A 135 15.67 10.00 -12.14
CA GLU A 135 16.84 10.58 -11.47
C GLU A 135 17.35 11.83 -12.23
N ALA A 136 17.43 11.75 -13.55
CA ALA A 136 17.81 12.90 -14.38
C ALA A 136 16.85 14.09 -14.22
N VAL A 137 15.54 13.83 -14.03
CA VAL A 137 14.55 14.89 -13.75
C VAL A 137 14.76 15.46 -12.35
N ARG A 138 15.03 14.64 -11.33
CA ARG A 138 15.32 15.10 -9.97
C ARG A 138 16.54 16.00 -9.92
N GLU A 139 17.63 15.60 -10.57
CA GLU A 139 18.85 16.41 -10.61
C GLU A 139 18.63 17.75 -11.32
N ARG A 140 17.93 17.78 -12.45
CA ARG A 140 17.56 19.03 -13.13
C ARG A 140 16.68 19.93 -12.25
N ALA A 141 15.71 19.35 -11.56
CA ALA A 141 14.84 20.10 -10.66
C ALA A 141 15.63 20.70 -9.47
N LYS A 142 16.57 19.94 -8.92
CA LYS A 142 17.45 20.39 -7.84
C LYS A 142 18.32 21.56 -8.28
N GLN A 143 18.92 21.51 -9.48
CA GLN A 143 19.71 22.60 -10.08
C GLN A 143 18.84 23.84 -10.33
N ALA A 144 17.55 23.64 -10.64
CA ALA A 144 16.58 24.72 -10.80
C ALA A 144 15.99 25.26 -9.48
N GLY A 145 16.54 24.86 -8.32
CA GLY A 145 16.10 25.33 -7.00
C GLY A 145 14.91 24.56 -6.39
N ASN A 146 14.52 23.41 -6.96
CA ASN A 146 13.48 22.54 -6.41
C ASN A 146 14.07 21.17 -5.99
N PRO A 147 14.72 21.07 -4.82
CA PRO A 147 15.34 19.83 -4.35
C PRO A 147 14.32 18.75 -3.92
N ASN A 148 13.06 19.13 -3.72
CA ASN A 148 11.98 18.25 -3.25
C ASN A 148 11.06 17.82 -4.38
N TRP A 149 11.54 17.79 -5.62
CA TRP A 149 10.74 17.32 -6.75
C TRP A 149 10.24 15.89 -6.51
N GLN A 150 8.97 15.66 -6.79
CA GLN A 150 8.33 14.36 -6.70
C GLN A 150 7.45 14.12 -7.92
N TYR A 151 7.35 12.87 -8.33
CA TYR A 151 6.37 12.44 -9.32
C TYR A 151 4.97 12.51 -8.69
N ASN A 152 4.13 13.43 -9.15
CA ASN A 152 2.78 13.66 -8.61
C ASN A 152 1.80 14.05 -9.74
N SER A 153 0.57 14.43 -9.38
CA SER A 153 -0.49 14.79 -10.34
C SER A 153 -0.14 15.99 -11.25
N ILE A 154 0.76 16.86 -10.83
CA ILE A 154 1.20 18.01 -11.63
C ILE A 154 2.38 17.60 -12.51
N THR A 155 3.42 17.04 -11.91
CA THR A 155 4.68 16.72 -12.60
C THR A 155 4.54 15.60 -13.63
N ARG A 156 3.56 14.68 -13.45
CA ARG A 156 3.28 13.61 -14.43
C ARG A 156 2.92 14.12 -15.82
N THR A 157 2.44 15.37 -15.95
CA THR A 157 2.07 15.96 -17.25
C THR A 157 3.26 16.24 -18.16
N SER A 158 4.47 16.22 -17.63
CA SER A 158 5.74 16.37 -18.37
C SER A 158 6.54 15.05 -18.48
N MET A 159 5.92 13.94 -18.11
CA MET A 159 6.56 12.63 -18.07
C MET A 159 6.02 11.71 -19.17
N LYS A 160 6.74 10.59 -19.46
CA LYS A 160 6.37 9.62 -20.50
C LYS A 160 5.28 8.66 -19.98
N ASN A 161 4.03 8.98 -20.20
CA ASN A 161 2.94 8.13 -19.71
C ASN A 161 1.71 8.18 -20.64
N SER A 162 0.75 7.27 -20.43
CA SER A 162 -0.43 7.15 -21.30
C SER A 162 -1.43 8.31 -21.18
N LEU A 163 -1.20 9.29 -20.29
CA LEU A 163 -1.97 10.53 -20.22
C LEU A 163 -1.36 11.64 -21.09
N THR A 164 -0.10 11.49 -21.53
CA THR A 164 0.67 12.51 -22.25
C THR A 164 1.09 12.05 -23.65
N LEU A 165 1.20 10.76 -23.87
CA LEU A 165 1.54 10.17 -25.15
C LEU A 165 0.29 9.90 -25.99
N PRO A 166 0.37 9.95 -27.34
CA PRO A 166 -0.68 9.48 -28.22
C PRO A 166 -1.00 8.00 -27.97
N GLU A 167 -2.27 7.62 -28.13
CA GLU A 167 -2.74 6.25 -27.90
C GLU A 167 -1.98 5.21 -28.75
N GLU A 168 -1.72 5.51 -30.02
CA GLU A 168 -0.95 4.65 -30.92
C GLU A 168 0.48 4.40 -30.41
N GLU A 169 1.10 5.41 -29.85
CA GLU A 169 2.45 5.29 -29.28
C GLU A 169 2.44 4.45 -27.98
N VAL A 170 1.42 4.62 -27.14
CA VAL A 170 1.23 3.79 -25.95
C VAL A 170 1.06 2.32 -26.34
N GLN A 171 0.19 2.04 -27.32
CA GLN A 171 -0.05 0.68 -27.79
C GLN A 171 1.22 0.05 -28.37
N ARG A 172 1.93 0.78 -29.22
CA ARG A 172 3.20 0.32 -29.79
C ARG A 172 4.22 -0.07 -28.70
N ARG A 173 4.39 0.75 -27.65
CA ARG A 173 5.30 0.46 -26.54
C ARG A 173 4.90 -0.79 -25.75
N LEU A 174 3.59 -1.00 -25.54
CA LEU A 174 3.07 -2.19 -24.90
C LEU A 174 3.30 -3.45 -25.75
N ASP A 175 3.08 -3.36 -27.06
CA ASP A 175 3.28 -4.46 -28.02
C ASP A 175 4.76 -4.81 -28.16
N ASP A 176 5.65 -3.82 -28.12
CA ASP A 176 7.12 -3.97 -28.13
C ASP A 176 7.65 -4.55 -26.81
N GLY A 177 6.79 -4.71 -25.79
CA GLY A 177 7.19 -5.22 -24.47
C GLY A 177 8.05 -4.26 -23.66
N GLU A 178 7.95 -2.94 -23.92
CA GLU A 178 8.69 -1.93 -23.15
C GLU A 178 8.30 -2.00 -21.66
N ALA A 179 9.30 -1.88 -20.79
CA ALA A 179 9.05 -1.90 -19.34
C ALA A 179 8.23 -0.70 -18.90
N TYR A 180 7.22 -0.93 -18.08
CA TYR A 180 6.35 0.10 -17.55
C TYR A 180 5.98 -0.14 -16.09
N VAL A 181 5.50 0.89 -15.43
CA VAL A 181 4.80 0.79 -14.14
C VAL A 181 3.37 1.32 -14.29
N ILE A 182 2.44 0.73 -13.54
CA ILE A 182 1.06 1.24 -13.43
C ILE A 182 1.02 2.21 -12.23
N ARG A 183 0.53 3.41 -12.46
CA ARG A 183 0.47 4.49 -11.48
C ARG A 183 -0.94 5.00 -11.27
#